data_5b47d80f969bd57ec4708580c433455e
#
_entry.id   5b47d80f969bd57ec4708580c433455e
#
_cell.length_a   1.000
_cell.length_b   1.000
_cell.length_c   1.000
_cell.angle_alpha   90.00
_cell.angle_beta   90.00
_cell.angle_gamma   90.00
#
_symmetry.space_group_name_H-M   'P 1'
#
loop_
_entity.id
_entity.type
_entity.pdbx_description
1 polymer ?
#
loop_
_entity_poly.entity_id
_entity_poly.type
_entity_poly.pdbx_seq_one_letter_code
_entity_poly.pdbx_strand_id
1 'polypeptide(L)'
;KETPPMIFAQHRAHSTYLSFGGDIRALVDELLGLESGVCSGMGGSPSIQEKNIKMVGHDGFIGTEVPIAVGATFASNEFGITFMGDAAAEEDYVLASFGWAQTKKVPLLFIVEDNNLSVLTQKCVRRSWDVVSVVRGFGMSAFDVVDEPPAIYEVIQNQTTFPLLLNIETSRLYWHAGSGEDSYERRDRYKLEMEKLGSEAEDIHHETKTYVEGIWKERLEIQ
;
A
#
# COMPACT_ATOMS: atom_id res chain seq x y z
N LYS A 1 20.05 9.13 -12.76
CA LYS A 1 18.82 9.24 -11.94
C LYS A 1 17.99 8.01 -12.25
N GLU A 2 17.76 7.18 -11.27
CA GLU A 2 16.85 6.04 -11.43
C GLU A 2 15.45 6.59 -11.70
N THR A 3 14.76 6.01 -12.65
CA THR A 3 13.37 6.39 -12.97
C THR A 3 12.48 5.94 -11.81
N PRO A 4 11.64 6.83 -11.22
CA PRO A 4 10.76 6.41 -10.13
C PRO A 4 9.79 5.32 -10.62
N PRO A 5 9.44 4.35 -9.75
CA PRO A 5 8.54 3.26 -10.11
C PRO A 5 7.15 3.79 -10.45
N MET A 6 6.39 3.02 -11.23
CA MET A 6 4.94 3.18 -11.31
C MET A 6 4.31 2.60 -10.05
N ILE A 7 3.36 3.30 -9.44
CA ILE A 7 2.74 2.90 -8.17
C ILE A 7 1.26 2.62 -8.41
N PHE A 8 0.81 1.43 -7.99
CA PHE A 8 -0.57 1.01 -8.09
C PHE A 8 -1.09 0.76 -6.68
N ALA A 9 -1.87 1.72 -6.18
CA ALA A 9 -2.27 1.74 -4.79
C ALA A 9 -3.67 1.19 -4.60
N GLN A 10 -3.88 0.52 -3.48
CA GLN A 10 -5.21 0.15 -3.02
C GLN A 10 -5.97 1.37 -2.44
N HIS A 11 -7.23 1.18 -2.06
CA HIS A 11 -8.13 2.24 -1.54
C HIS A 11 -7.72 2.87 -0.20
N ARG A 12 -6.65 2.39 0.45
CA ARG A 12 -6.06 2.93 1.69
C ARG A 12 -4.68 3.50 1.42
N ALA A 13 -4.61 4.47 0.51
CA ALA A 13 -3.38 4.88 -0.13
C ALA A 13 -2.75 6.16 0.42
N HIS A 14 -3.25 6.75 1.52
CA HIS A 14 -2.69 8.00 2.05
C HIS A 14 -1.20 7.87 2.38
N SER A 15 -0.83 6.82 3.11
CA SER A 15 0.58 6.57 3.46
C SER A 15 1.43 6.30 2.21
N THR A 16 0.94 5.51 1.27
CA THR A 16 1.61 5.25 0.00
C THR A 16 1.83 6.54 -0.77
N TYR A 17 0.78 7.36 -0.93
CA TYR A 17 0.86 8.65 -1.61
C TYR A 17 1.93 9.56 -1.00
N LEU A 18 1.89 9.75 0.33
CA LEU A 18 2.84 10.61 1.03
C LEU A 18 4.27 10.06 1.00
N SER A 19 4.45 8.73 1.15
CA SER A 19 5.77 8.08 1.15
C SER A 19 6.48 8.18 -0.19
N PHE A 20 5.74 8.26 -1.30
CA PHE A 20 6.30 8.45 -2.63
C PHE A 20 6.39 9.92 -3.06
N GLY A 21 6.17 10.87 -2.15
CA GLY A 21 6.39 12.29 -2.37
C GLY A 21 5.16 13.08 -2.78
N GLY A 22 3.97 12.55 -2.50
CA GLY A 22 2.72 13.28 -2.67
C GLY A 22 2.61 14.49 -1.75
N ASP A 23 1.94 15.54 -2.22
CA ASP A 23 1.75 16.79 -1.47
C ASP A 23 0.64 16.62 -0.42
N ILE A 24 0.98 16.80 0.85
CA ILE A 24 0.03 16.70 1.94
C ILE A 24 -1.07 17.77 1.89
N ARG A 25 -0.80 18.96 1.36
CA ARG A 25 -1.82 20.02 1.22
C ARG A 25 -2.85 19.62 0.18
N ALA A 26 -2.39 19.10 -0.97
CA ALA A 26 -3.27 18.59 -2.00
C ALA A 26 -4.09 17.38 -1.50
N LEU A 27 -3.51 16.52 -0.65
CA LEU A 27 -4.24 15.43 -0.02
C LEU A 27 -5.35 15.95 0.92
N VAL A 28 -5.05 16.93 1.77
CA VAL A 28 -6.05 17.52 2.67
C VAL A 28 -7.16 18.20 1.86
N ASP A 29 -6.81 18.92 0.81
CA ASP A 29 -7.79 19.54 -0.09
C ASP A 29 -8.70 18.52 -0.76
N GLU A 30 -8.13 17.38 -1.18
CA GLU A 30 -8.91 16.26 -1.75
C GLU A 30 -9.92 15.71 -0.75
N LEU A 31 -9.50 15.51 0.52
CA LEU A 31 -10.36 15.00 1.58
C LEU A 31 -11.46 16.00 1.96
N LEU A 32 -11.24 17.29 1.75
CA LEU A 32 -12.23 18.35 1.92
C LEU A 32 -13.12 18.58 0.69
N GLY A 33 -12.86 17.85 -0.42
CA GLY A 33 -13.62 18.00 -1.66
C GLY A 33 -13.33 19.29 -2.43
N LEU A 34 -12.15 19.88 -2.25
CA LEU A 34 -11.74 21.10 -2.91
C LEU A 34 -11.15 20.84 -4.30
N GLU A 35 -11.35 21.78 -5.22
CA GLU A 35 -10.82 21.71 -6.60
C GLU A 35 -9.28 21.68 -6.63
N SER A 36 -8.61 22.22 -5.60
CA SER A 36 -7.15 22.15 -5.40
C SER A 36 -6.64 20.78 -4.91
N GLY A 37 -7.53 19.84 -4.66
CA GLY A 37 -7.17 18.48 -4.28
C GLY A 37 -6.48 17.69 -5.39
N VAL A 38 -5.82 16.60 -5.02
CA VAL A 38 -5.03 15.72 -5.91
C VAL A 38 -5.85 15.28 -7.14
N CYS A 39 -7.14 14.95 -6.93
CA CYS A 39 -8.10 14.55 -7.95
C CYS A 39 -9.24 15.58 -8.08
N SER A 40 -8.95 16.86 -7.85
CA SER A 40 -9.92 17.96 -7.91
C SER A 40 -11.11 17.77 -6.95
N GLY A 41 -10.88 17.15 -5.80
CA GLY A 41 -11.88 16.87 -4.77
C GLY A 41 -12.88 15.76 -5.13
N MET A 42 -12.65 15.02 -6.21
CA MET A 42 -13.60 14.02 -6.73
C MET A 42 -13.20 12.58 -6.38
N GLY A 43 -11.93 12.29 -6.14
CA GLY A 43 -11.42 10.97 -5.84
C GLY A 43 -11.63 10.59 -4.37
N GLY A 44 -11.55 11.56 -3.49
CA GLY A 44 -11.58 11.37 -2.05
C GLY A 44 -10.48 10.44 -1.56
N SER A 45 -10.67 9.85 -0.38
CA SER A 45 -9.71 8.94 0.22
C SER A 45 -9.37 7.70 -0.63
N PRO A 46 -10.33 7.03 -1.30
CA PRO A 46 -10.06 5.75 -1.97
C PRO A 46 -9.42 5.85 -3.35
N SER A 47 -9.57 6.96 -4.06
CA SER A 47 -9.19 7.04 -5.48
C SER A 47 -8.10 8.09 -5.75
N ILE A 48 -7.13 8.19 -4.85
CA ILE A 48 -5.98 9.10 -5.00
C ILE A 48 -5.11 8.64 -6.16
N GLN A 49 -4.87 9.54 -7.13
CA GLN A 49 -3.96 9.31 -8.24
C GLN A 49 -3.17 10.59 -8.56
N GLU A 50 -1.88 10.44 -8.86
CA GLU A 50 -1.00 11.59 -9.08
C GLU A 50 0.06 11.28 -10.15
N LYS A 51 0.03 12.09 -11.20
CA LYS A 51 0.90 11.90 -12.36
C LYS A 51 2.38 12.12 -12.04
N ASN A 52 2.69 13.10 -11.18
CA ASN A 52 4.08 13.48 -10.91
C ASN A 52 4.86 12.39 -10.18
N ILE A 53 4.18 11.59 -9.36
CA ILE A 53 4.75 10.43 -8.67
C ILE A 53 4.37 9.11 -9.34
N LYS A 54 3.79 9.15 -10.55
CA LYS A 54 3.33 7.99 -11.32
C LYS A 54 2.40 7.06 -10.54
N MET A 55 1.55 7.62 -9.69
CA MET A 55 0.61 6.86 -8.87
C MET A 55 -0.74 6.72 -9.57
N VAL A 56 -1.15 5.48 -9.76
CA VAL A 56 -2.47 5.09 -10.27
C VAL A 56 -3.36 4.72 -9.09
N GLY A 57 -4.50 5.36 -8.98
CA GLY A 57 -5.45 5.17 -7.89
C GLY A 57 -6.34 3.95 -8.07
N HIS A 58 -7.09 3.66 -7.00
CA HIS A 58 -8.05 2.58 -6.94
C HIS A 58 -9.37 2.94 -7.67
N ASP A 59 -9.98 1.97 -8.32
CA ASP A 59 -11.22 2.16 -9.10
C ASP A 59 -12.51 1.77 -8.35
N GLY A 60 -12.38 1.28 -7.12
CA GLY A 60 -13.49 0.85 -6.27
C GLY A 60 -13.62 -0.67 -6.10
N PHE A 61 -13.00 -1.48 -6.95
CA PHE A 61 -13.02 -2.94 -6.84
C PHE A 61 -11.73 -3.47 -6.20
N ILE A 62 -11.87 -4.39 -5.25
CA ILE A 62 -10.74 -4.96 -4.50
C ILE A 62 -9.82 -5.71 -5.46
N GLY A 63 -8.53 -5.36 -5.48
CA GLY A 63 -7.49 -6.06 -6.25
C GLY A 63 -7.40 -5.72 -7.74
N THR A 64 -8.27 -4.85 -8.29
CA THR A 64 -8.23 -4.48 -9.72
C THR A 64 -6.97 -3.71 -10.11
N GLU A 65 -6.33 -3.03 -9.17
CA GLU A 65 -5.03 -2.41 -9.37
C GLU A 65 -3.95 -3.42 -9.82
N VAL A 66 -4.08 -4.70 -9.48
CA VAL A 66 -3.09 -5.73 -9.78
C VAL A 66 -3.03 -6.06 -11.28
N PRO A 67 -4.13 -6.45 -11.98
CA PRO A 67 -4.07 -6.65 -13.43
C PRO A 67 -3.76 -5.37 -14.19
N ILE A 68 -4.16 -4.19 -13.68
CA ILE A 68 -3.80 -2.89 -14.26
C ILE A 68 -2.28 -2.68 -14.17
N ALA A 69 -1.68 -2.93 -13.00
CA ALA A 69 -0.24 -2.85 -12.79
C ALA A 69 0.53 -3.79 -13.72
N VAL A 70 0.07 -5.02 -13.85
CA VAL A 70 0.68 -6.02 -14.74
C VAL A 70 0.63 -5.55 -16.19
N GLY A 71 -0.52 -5.06 -16.66
CA GLY A 71 -0.67 -4.55 -18.02
C GLY A 71 0.18 -3.31 -18.30
N ALA A 72 0.17 -2.34 -17.39
CA ALA A 72 0.90 -1.09 -17.54
C ALA A 72 2.44 -1.31 -17.53
N THR A 73 2.95 -2.07 -16.57
CA THR A 73 4.38 -2.38 -16.47
C THR A 73 4.87 -3.27 -17.61
N PHE A 74 4.03 -4.19 -18.08
CA PHE A 74 4.34 -4.97 -19.28
C PHE A 74 4.45 -4.09 -20.53
N ALA A 75 3.51 -3.16 -20.72
CA ALA A 75 3.49 -2.30 -21.90
C ALA A 75 4.61 -1.25 -21.90
N SER A 76 4.92 -0.68 -20.74
CA SER A 76 5.97 0.35 -20.62
C SER A 76 7.38 -0.22 -20.44
N ASN A 77 7.48 -1.45 -19.95
CA ASN A 77 8.72 -2.06 -19.45
C ASN A 77 9.39 -1.24 -18.32
N GLU A 78 8.63 -0.39 -17.65
CA GLU A 78 9.07 0.33 -16.45
C GLU A 78 8.81 -0.51 -15.20
N PHE A 79 9.66 -0.34 -14.18
CA PHE A 79 9.45 -1.00 -12.89
C PHE A 79 8.21 -0.46 -12.19
N GLY A 80 7.39 -1.37 -11.65
CA GLY A 80 6.18 -1.03 -10.91
C GLY A 80 6.13 -1.67 -9.53
N ILE A 81 5.30 -1.09 -8.67
CA ILE A 81 4.96 -1.63 -7.36
C ILE A 81 3.43 -1.59 -7.23
N THR A 82 2.84 -2.72 -6.87
CA THR A 82 1.39 -2.77 -6.58
C THR A 82 1.14 -3.23 -5.15
N PHE A 83 0.20 -2.57 -4.48
CA PHE A 83 -0.19 -2.84 -3.10
C PHE A 83 -1.59 -3.42 -3.07
N MET A 84 -1.77 -4.48 -2.28
CA MET A 84 -3.08 -5.12 -2.08
C MET A 84 -3.20 -5.68 -0.67
N GLY A 85 -4.43 -5.85 -0.18
CA GLY A 85 -4.70 -6.58 1.05
C GLY A 85 -4.74 -8.09 0.84
N ASP A 86 -4.70 -8.87 1.93
CA ASP A 86 -4.76 -10.34 1.90
C ASP A 86 -6.02 -10.90 1.24
N ALA A 87 -7.16 -10.21 1.39
CA ALA A 87 -8.41 -10.60 0.73
C ALA A 87 -8.39 -10.28 -0.78
N ALA A 88 -7.76 -9.17 -1.17
CA ALA A 88 -7.60 -8.84 -2.59
C ALA A 88 -6.76 -9.89 -3.34
N ALA A 89 -5.78 -10.48 -2.66
CA ALA A 89 -4.95 -11.55 -3.22
C ALA A 89 -5.73 -12.86 -3.50
N GLU A 90 -6.98 -12.97 -3.03
CA GLU A 90 -7.86 -14.13 -3.26
C GLU A 90 -8.71 -13.99 -4.53
N GLU A 91 -8.80 -12.80 -5.11
CA GLU A 91 -9.60 -12.55 -6.30
C GLU A 91 -9.05 -13.33 -7.50
N ASP A 92 -9.94 -13.87 -8.31
CA ASP A 92 -9.60 -14.74 -9.45
C ASP A 92 -8.72 -14.03 -10.48
N TYR A 93 -9.01 -12.76 -10.79
CA TYR A 93 -8.21 -11.93 -11.69
C TYR A 93 -6.84 -11.56 -11.12
N VAL A 94 -6.70 -11.52 -9.79
CA VAL A 94 -5.40 -11.29 -9.12
C VAL A 94 -4.54 -12.54 -9.22
N LEU A 95 -5.09 -13.73 -8.91
CA LEU A 95 -4.39 -14.99 -9.04
C LEU A 95 -3.95 -15.25 -10.49
N ALA A 96 -4.80 -14.98 -11.46
CA ALA A 96 -4.45 -15.07 -12.87
C ALA A 96 -3.32 -14.10 -13.25
N SER A 97 -3.33 -12.89 -12.69
CA SER A 97 -2.32 -11.87 -12.92
C SER A 97 -0.93 -12.28 -12.45
N PHE A 98 -0.80 -12.97 -11.32
CA PHE A 98 0.49 -13.50 -10.85
C PHE A 98 1.09 -14.48 -11.85
N GLY A 99 0.30 -15.46 -12.31
CA GLY A 99 0.75 -16.45 -13.30
C GLY A 99 1.16 -15.81 -14.63
N TRP A 100 0.38 -14.82 -15.09
CA TRP A 100 0.67 -14.10 -16.32
C TRP A 100 1.93 -13.23 -16.20
N ALA A 101 2.05 -12.48 -15.10
CA ALA A 101 3.23 -11.65 -14.84
C ALA A 101 4.52 -12.48 -14.80
N GLN A 102 4.48 -13.65 -14.14
CA GLN A 102 5.62 -14.57 -14.14
C GLN A 102 5.94 -15.11 -15.52
N THR A 103 4.94 -15.47 -16.30
CA THR A 103 5.13 -15.96 -17.69
C THR A 103 5.80 -14.92 -18.57
N LYS A 104 5.45 -13.65 -18.41
CA LYS A 104 5.96 -12.51 -19.19
C LYS A 104 7.19 -11.83 -18.57
N LYS A 105 7.61 -12.25 -17.37
CA LYS A 105 8.73 -11.62 -16.64
C LYS A 105 8.55 -10.12 -16.46
N VAL A 106 7.35 -9.74 -16.05
CA VAL A 106 6.99 -8.34 -15.86
C VAL A 106 7.82 -7.73 -14.73
N PRO A 107 8.40 -6.52 -14.87
CA PRO A 107 9.22 -5.89 -13.83
C PRO A 107 8.34 -5.28 -12.72
N LEU A 108 7.68 -6.13 -11.93
CA LEU A 108 6.68 -5.74 -10.95
C LEU A 108 6.95 -6.37 -9.59
N LEU A 109 6.86 -5.53 -8.55
CA LEU A 109 6.84 -5.93 -7.15
C LEU A 109 5.39 -5.95 -6.66
N PHE A 110 4.93 -7.11 -6.22
CA PHE A 110 3.63 -7.30 -5.58
C PHE A 110 3.81 -7.24 -4.06
N ILE A 111 3.10 -6.32 -3.40
CA ILE A 111 3.06 -6.19 -1.94
C ILE A 111 1.67 -6.60 -1.46
N VAL A 112 1.60 -7.66 -0.66
CA VAL A 112 0.40 -8.08 0.05
C VAL A 112 0.51 -7.62 1.50
N GLU A 113 -0.37 -6.72 1.93
CA GLU A 113 -0.51 -6.30 3.32
C GLU A 113 -1.45 -7.28 4.05
N ASP A 114 -0.86 -8.34 4.61
CA ASP A 114 -1.61 -9.43 5.24
C ASP A 114 -1.89 -9.15 6.71
N ASN A 115 -3.06 -8.62 6.99
CA ASN A 115 -3.54 -8.41 8.36
C ASN A 115 -4.49 -9.51 8.85
N ASN A 116 -4.62 -10.61 8.11
CA ASN A 116 -5.48 -11.75 8.42
C ASN A 116 -6.99 -11.46 8.39
N LEU A 117 -7.43 -10.30 7.87
CA LEU A 117 -8.83 -9.88 7.94
C LEU A 117 -9.35 -9.30 6.63
N SER A 118 -10.49 -9.79 6.16
CA SER A 118 -11.33 -9.11 5.18
C SER A 118 -12.54 -8.54 5.91
N VAL A 119 -12.61 -7.23 6.04
CA VAL A 119 -13.56 -6.56 6.92
C VAL A 119 -13.46 -7.13 8.35
N LEU A 120 -14.26 -8.11 8.71
CA LEU A 120 -14.25 -8.81 10.00
C LEU A 120 -13.97 -10.32 9.87
N THR A 121 -13.85 -10.83 8.64
CA THR A 121 -13.69 -12.26 8.39
C THR A 121 -12.22 -12.66 8.36
N GLN A 122 -11.85 -13.60 9.21
CA GLN A 122 -10.48 -14.11 9.27
C GLN A 122 -10.12 -14.90 8.00
N LYS A 123 -8.85 -14.86 7.62
CA LYS A 123 -8.30 -15.54 6.44
C LYS A 123 -8.59 -17.04 6.44
N CYS A 124 -8.47 -17.72 7.59
CA CYS A 124 -8.73 -19.17 7.72
C CYS A 124 -10.19 -19.59 7.42
N VAL A 125 -11.14 -18.63 7.49
CA VAL A 125 -12.55 -18.87 7.11
C VAL A 125 -12.72 -18.75 5.59
N ARG A 126 -11.93 -17.90 4.95
CA ARG A 126 -12.03 -17.59 3.51
C ARG A 126 -11.25 -18.56 2.63
N ARG A 127 -10.07 -19.01 3.11
CA ARG A 127 -9.18 -19.89 2.34
C ARG A 127 -8.36 -20.83 3.21
N SER A 128 -7.98 -21.98 2.66
CA SER A 128 -7.08 -22.96 3.26
C SER A 128 -5.70 -23.01 2.60
N TRP A 129 -5.43 -22.14 1.65
CA TRP A 129 -4.19 -22.08 0.89
C TRP A 129 -3.41 -20.81 1.25
N ASP A 130 -2.13 -20.85 0.98
CA ASP A 130 -1.17 -19.79 1.24
C ASP A 130 -0.76 -19.12 -0.09
N VAL A 131 -0.77 -17.76 -0.12
CA VAL A 131 -0.52 -17.00 -1.34
C VAL A 131 0.93 -17.16 -1.83
N VAL A 132 1.89 -17.21 -0.91
CA VAL A 132 3.30 -17.39 -1.23
C VAL A 132 3.53 -18.75 -1.88
N SER A 133 2.91 -19.80 -1.34
CA SER A 133 2.97 -21.16 -1.90
C SER A 133 2.34 -21.24 -3.29
N VAL A 134 1.20 -20.60 -3.51
CA VAL A 134 0.54 -20.54 -4.83
C VAL A 134 1.43 -19.84 -5.85
N VAL A 135 1.96 -18.69 -5.50
CA VAL A 135 2.79 -17.88 -6.39
C VAL A 135 4.12 -18.57 -6.71
N ARG A 136 4.71 -19.24 -5.72
CA ARG A 136 5.87 -20.13 -5.97
C ARG A 136 5.54 -21.28 -6.92
N GLY A 137 4.31 -21.78 -6.86
CA GLY A 137 3.83 -22.78 -7.82
C GLY A 137 3.83 -22.31 -9.28
N PHE A 138 3.68 -21.01 -9.53
CA PHE A 138 3.88 -20.40 -10.85
C PHE A 138 5.36 -20.21 -11.23
N GLY A 139 6.30 -20.48 -10.30
CA GLY A 139 7.74 -20.25 -10.48
C GLY A 139 8.21 -18.81 -10.21
N MET A 140 7.39 -17.99 -9.56
CA MET A 140 7.73 -16.63 -9.13
C MET A 140 8.42 -16.67 -7.76
N SER A 141 9.41 -15.79 -7.55
CA SER A 141 9.95 -15.55 -6.22
C SER A 141 8.89 -14.94 -5.31
N ALA A 142 8.69 -15.49 -4.13
CA ALA A 142 7.71 -15.00 -3.17
C ALA A 142 8.17 -15.29 -1.73
N PHE A 143 7.92 -14.35 -0.81
CA PHE A 143 8.38 -14.43 0.57
C PHE A 143 7.30 -13.94 1.55
N ASP A 144 7.17 -14.65 2.67
CA ASP A 144 6.53 -14.12 3.87
C ASP A 144 7.55 -13.28 4.63
N VAL A 145 7.18 -12.06 4.97
CA VAL A 145 8.06 -11.09 5.63
C VAL A 145 7.31 -10.45 6.79
N VAL A 146 8.00 -10.23 7.90
CA VAL A 146 7.46 -9.42 9.00
C VAL A 146 7.45 -7.93 8.60
N ASP A 147 6.57 -7.14 9.21
CA ASP A 147 6.42 -5.70 8.91
C ASP A 147 7.57 -4.83 9.47
N GLU A 148 8.75 -5.40 9.66
CA GLU A 148 9.94 -4.67 10.07
C GLU A 148 10.64 -4.03 8.87
N PRO A 149 10.84 -2.68 8.87
CA PRO A 149 11.45 -2.00 7.73
C PRO A 149 12.79 -2.57 7.29
N PRO A 150 13.72 -2.92 8.20
CA PRO A 150 14.99 -3.55 7.80
C PRO A 150 14.80 -4.91 7.13
N ALA A 151 13.88 -5.74 7.61
CA ALA A 151 13.62 -7.07 7.04
C ALA A 151 13.05 -6.97 5.61
N ILE A 152 12.10 -6.06 5.41
CA ILE A 152 11.54 -5.79 4.07
C ILE A 152 12.62 -5.29 3.13
N TYR A 153 13.42 -4.33 3.57
CA TYR A 153 14.52 -3.77 2.79
C TYR A 153 15.55 -4.84 2.39
N GLU A 154 15.95 -5.70 3.33
CA GLU A 154 16.90 -6.77 3.07
C GLU A 154 16.40 -7.75 2.01
N VAL A 155 15.13 -8.16 2.09
CA VAL A 155 14.54 -9.06 1.08
C VAL A 155 14.55 -8.41 -0.29
N ILE A 156 14.14 -7.13 -0.40
CA ILE A 156 14.10 -6.42 -1.68
C ILE A 156 15.51 -6.26 -2.26
N GLN A 157 16.50 -5.88 -1.44
CA GLN A 157 17.88 -5.67 -1.88
C GLN A 157 18.56 -6.94 -2.37
N ASN A 158 18.21 -8.09 -1.81
CA ASN A 158 18.77 -9.38 -2.19
C ASN A 158 18.10 -9.99 -3.43
N GLN A 159 17.05 -9.38 -3.97
CA GLN A 159 16.38 -9.87 -5.18
C GLN A 159 16.86 -9.13 -6.42
N THR A 160 17.25 -9.91 -7.41
CA THR A 160 17.72 -9.39 -8.71
C THR A 160 16.75 -9.66 -9.86
N THR A 161 15.68 -10.41 -9.58
CA THR A 161 14.73 -10.84 -10.61
C THR A 161 13.30 -10.46 -10.22
N PHE A 162 12.54 -10.01 -11.20
CA PHE A 162 11.11 -9.72 -11.11
C PHE A 162 10.33 -10.56 -12.12
N PRO A 163 9.03 -10.80 -11.92
CA PRO A 163 8.21 -10.33 -10.81
C PRO A 163 8.56 -10.97 -9.47
N LEU A 164 8.28 -10.25 -8.39
CA LEU A 164 8.50 -10.65 -7.01
C LEU A 164 7.23 -10.40 -6.18
N LEU A 165 6.87 -11.31 -5.26
CA LEU A 165 5.80 -11.08 -4.30
C LEU A 165 6.34 -11.07 -2.86
N LEU A 166 5.97 -10.08 -2.09
CA LEU A 166 6.14 -10.03 -0.64
C LEU A 166 4.77 -10.07 0.04
N ASN A 167 4.56 -11.09 0.87
CA ASN A 167 3.43 -11.18 1.79
C ASN A 167 3.90 -10.62 3.13
N ILE A 168 3.49 -9.40 3.46
CA ILE A 168 3.96 -8.71 4.67
C ILE A 168 2.91 -8.90 5.75
N GLU A 169 3.28 -9.60 6.83
CA GLU A 169 2.42 -9.79 7.98
C GLU A 169 2.28 -8.48 8.76
N THR A 170 1.11 -7.85 8.67
CA THR A 170 0.79 -6.57 9.29
C THR A 170 -0.25 -6.72 10.41
N SER A 171 -0.42 -5.66 11.21
CA SER A 171 -1.48 -5.60 12.21
C SER A 171 -2.39 -4.42 11.93
N ARG A 172 -3.69 -4.69 11.78
CA ARG A 172 -4.70 -3.64 11.68
C ARG A 172 -5.09 -3.20 13.09
N LEU A 173 -4.90 -1.92 13.41
CA LEU A 173 -5.18 -1.36 14.72
C LEU A 173 -6.58 -0.76 14.82
N TYR A 174 -7.11 -0.26 13.71
CA TYR A 174 -8.38 0.45 13.66
C TYR A 174 -9.44 -0.34 12.89
N TRP A 175 -10.71 -0.05 13.14
CA TRP A 175 -11.80 -0.66 12.43
C TRP A 175 -11.68 -0.47 10.92
N HIS A 176 -12.20 -1.44 10.19
CA HIS A 176 -12.19 -1.44 8.73
C HIS A 176 -12.85 -0.19 8.15
N ALA A 177 -13.97 0.25 8.73
CA ALA A 177 -14.68 1.46 8.35
C ALA A 177 -15.28 2.13 9.60
N GLY A 178 -15.24 3.46 9.64
CA GLY A 178 -15.68 4.24 10.79
C GLY A 178 -14.57 4.48 11.81
N SER A 179 -14.95 4.91 13.01
CA SER A 179 -14.06 5.18 14.13
C SER A 179 -14.07 4.02 15.14
N GLY A 180 -12.93 3.75 15.72
CA GLY A 180 -12.76 2.73 16.75
C GLY A 180 -11.52 1.88 16.54
N GLU A 181 -11.17 1.11 17.54
CA GLU A 181 -10.05 0.19 17.55
C GLU A 181 -10.52 -1.24 17.30
N ASP A 182 -9.74 -2.01 16.53
CA ASP A 182 -10.17 -3.34 16.09
C ASP A 182 -9.96 -4.43 17.11
N SER A 183 -9.15 -4.25 18.10
CA SER A 183 -8.96 -5.06 19.30
C SER A 183 -7.66 -4.86 20.08
N TYR A 184 -7.58 -5.59 21.11
CA TYR A 184 -7.03 -5.50 22.43
C TYR A 184 -5.52 -5.80 22.56
N GLU A 185 -4.91 -6.53 21.69
CA GLU A 185 -3.49 -6.91 21.82
C GLU A 185 -2.89 -7.15 20.42
N ARG A 186 -2.71 -6.08 19.69
CA ARG A 186 -2.07 -6.17 18.38
C ARG A 186 -0.71 -5.49 18.39
N ARG A 187 0.21 -6.06 17.64
CA ARG A 187 1.51 -5.46 17.41
C ARG A 187 1.34 -4.11 16.71
N ASP A 188 1.66 -3.05 17.43
CA ASP A 188 1.69 -1.69 16.90
C ASP A 188 3.11 -1.40 16.39
N ARG A 189 3.33 -1.57 15.08
CA ARG A 189 4.63 -1.33 14.47
C ARG A 189 5.14 0.08 14.70
N TYR A 190 4.26 1.07 14.65
CA TYR A 190 4.64 2.45 14.89
C TYR A 190 5.22 2.66 16.28
N LYS A 191 4.55 2.16 17.32
CA LYS A 191 5.05 2.25 18.69
C LYS A 191 6.37 1.52 18.87
N LEU A 192 6.52 0.34 18.27
CA LEU A 192 7.78 -0.41 18.34
C LEU A 192 8.94 0.35 17.68
N GLU A 193 8.72 1.03 16.56
CA GLU A 193 9.76 1.85 15.93
C GLU A 193 10.05 3.12 16.75
N MET A 194 9.04 3.75 17.33
CA MET A 194 9.21 4.88 18.26
C MET A 194 10.09 4.48 19.45
N GLU A 195 9.84 3.31 20.06
CA GLU A 195 10.64 2.79 21.17
C GLU A 195 12.10 2.51 20.77
N LYS A 196 12.34 1.97 19.57
CA LYS A 196 13.70 1.70 19.05
C LYS A 196 14.50 2.97 18.79
N LEU A 197 13.86 4.02 18.25
CA LEU A 197 14.52 5.26 17.86
C LEU A 197 14.58 6.29 19.00
N GLY A 198 13.74 6.13 20.02
CA GLY A 198 13.76 6.98 21.23
C GLY A 198 13.44 8.44 20.97
N SER A 199 14.15 9.36 21.60
CA SER A 199 13.85 10.80 21.56
C SER A 199 13.87 11.40 20.15
N GLU A 200 14.69 10.90 19.24
CA GLU A 200 14.71 11.36 17.85
C GLU A 200 13.35 11.12 17.16
N ALA A 201 12.76 9.95 17.40
CA ALA A 201 11.43 9.65 16.86
C ALA A 201 10.33 10.49 17.49
N GLU A 202 10.43 10.79 18.79
CA GLU A 202 9.49 11.66 19.49
C GLU A 202 9.51 13.10 18.92
N ASP A 203 10.70 13.63 18.65
CA ASP A 203 10.86 14.96 18.04
C ASP A 203 10.25 14.99 16.63
N ILE A 204 10.59 14.01 15.77
CA ILE A 204 10.02 13.88 14.43
C ILE A 204 8.49 13.76 14.48
N HIS A 205 7.97 12.94 15.40
CA HIS A 205 6.52 12.79 15.58
C HIS A 205 5.86 14.12 15.93
N HIS A 206 6.41 14.84 16.90
CA HIS A 206 5.86 16.13 17.36
C HIS A 206 5.88 17.18 16.25
N GLU A 207 6.98 17.31 15.54
CA GLU A 207 7.13 18.22 14.42
C GLU A 207 6.14 17.90 13.29
N THR A 208 6.08 16.63 12.90
CA THR A 208 5.17 16.16 11.84
C THR A 208 3.70 16.37 12.23
N LYS A 209 3.33 16.03 13.46
CA LYS A 209 1.98 16.24 13.97
C LYS A 209 1.60 17.73 13.94
N THR A 210 2.46 18.58 14.45
CA THR A 210 2.24 20.04 14.46
C THR A 210 2.09 20.59 13.04
N TYR A 211 2.91 20.13 12.11
CA TYR A 211 2.84 20.52 10.71
C TYR A 211 1.50 20.10 10.06
N VAL A 212 1.09 18.86 10.25
CA VAL A 212 -0.17 18.32 9.69
C VAL A 212 -1.38 19.02 10.30
N GLU A 213 -1.42 19.20 11.62
CA GLU A 213 -2.49 19.92 12.30
C GLU A 213 -2.58 21.39 11.83
N GLY A 214 -1.44 22.02 11.58
CA GLY A 214 -1.36 23.37 11.00
C GLY A 214 -2.00 23.45 9.62
N ILE A 215 -1.74 22.47 8.75
CA ILE A 215 -2.35 22.41 7.41
C ILE A 215 -3.89 22.24 7.52
N TRP A 216 -4.35 21.31 8.33
CA TRP A 216 -5.78 21.10 8.53
C TRP A 216 -6.48 22.37 9.03
N LYS A 217 -5.90 23.05 10.01
CA LYS A 217 -6.45 24.31 10.55
C LYS A 217 -6.53 25.37 9.46
N GLU A 218 -5.44 25.60 8.72
CA GLU A 218 -5.39 26.56 7.62
C GLU A 218 -6.50 26.28 6.57
N ARG A 219 -6.68 25.00 6.19
CA ARG A 219 -7.65 24.64 5.16
C ARG A 219 -9.10 24.70 5.61
N LEU A 220 -9.37 24.40 6.87
CA LEU A 220 -10.71 24.54 7.45
C LEU A 220 -11.15 26.00 7.67
N GLU A 221 -10.19 26.93 7.83
CA GLU A 221 -10.49 28.38 7.95
C GLU A 221 -10.81 29.03 6.59
N ILE A 222 -10.52 28.38 5.46
CA ILE A 222 -10.80 28.87 4.11
C ILE A 222 -12.23 28.48 3.65
N GLN A 223 -12.86 27.49 4.26
CA GLN A 223 -14.24 27.08 4.00
C GLN A 223 -15.25 28.00 4.70
#